data_61d9a7c428b1ac59f52639ed7a19a2bf
#
_entry.id   61d9a7c428b1ac59f52639ed7a19a2bf
#
_cell.length_a   1.000
_cell.length_b   1.000
_cell.length_c   1.000
_cell.angle_alpha   90.00
_cell.angle_beta   90.00
_cell.angle_gamma   90.00
#
_symmetry.space_group_name_H-M   'P 1'
#
loop_
_entity.id
_entity.type
_entity.pdbx_description
1 polymer ?
#
loop_
_entity_poly.entity_id
_entity_poly.type
_entity_poly.pdbx_seq_one_letter_code
_entity_poly.pdbx_strand_id
1 'polypeptide(L)'
;QLKFKIFAQTIRWIDKDSNFRLINYRKRTINKMGEVFEQENRKDTLFDFEIQDLAPLNYLAETLPLGELNDFIAEEERSGSPLIDLHLLARHKRYSIPLSVFVLTIIAVAVSSFKRRGGMGVNLAFGIITGFTFIFFDKIFGVMVDKTDMSPAIGAWLPLGLFGILAIVLLSYAKR
;
A
#
# COMPACT_ATOMS: atom_id res chain seq x y z
N GLN A 1 30.65 -7.52 -2.95
CA GLN A 1 31.09 -7.69 -4.34
C GLN A 1 30.16 -8.65 -5.05
N LEU A 2 29.60 -8.23 -6.19
CA LEU A 2 28.69 -9.06 -7.00
C LEU A 2 29.49 -10.22 -7.58
N LYS A 3 29.17 -11.46 -7.17
CA LYS A 3 29.88 -12.66 -7.64
C LYS A 3 29.29 -13.20 -8.96
N PHE A 4 27.98 -13.10 -9.12
CA PHE A 4 27.27 -13.54 -10.33
C PHE A 4 25.96 -12.76 -10.48
N LYS A 5 25.43 -12.76 -11.70
CA LYS A 5 24.12 -12.18 -12.03
C LYS A 5 23.34 -13.18 -12.88
N ILE A 6 22.08 -13.41 -12.50
CA ILE A 6 21.18 -14.31 -13.20
C ILE A 6 20.10 -13.48 -13.89
N PHE A 7 19.80 -13.81 -15.12
CA PHE A 7 18.69 -13.29 -15.90
C PHE A 7 17.82 -14.45 -16.35
N ALA A 8 16.55 -14.33 -16.21
CA ALA A 8 15.56 -15.27 -16.76
C ALA A 8 14.38 -14.47 -17.33
N GLN A 9 13.78 -14.97 -18.37
CA GLN A 9 12.58 -14.35 -18.95
C GLN A 9 11.36 -14.60 -18.08
N THR A 10 11.30 -15.79 -17.46
CA THR A 10 10.20 -16.19 -16.58
C THR A 10 10.76 -17.05 -15.46
N ILE A 11 10.26 -16.82 -14.24
CA ILE A 11 10.46 -17.68 -13.09
C ILE A 11 9.11 -18.29 -12.72
N ARG A 12 9.05 -19.60 -12.53
CA ARG A 12 7.83 -20.31 -12.13
C ARG A 12 8.15 -21.26 -10.98
N TRP A 13 7.35 -21.22 -9.95
CA TRP A 13 7.41 -22.18 -8.86
C TRP A 13 6.80 -23.52 -9.26
N ILE A 14 7.38 -24.61 -8.81
CA ILE A 14 6.89 -25.98 -9.02
C ILE A 14 6.68 -26.63 -7.65
N ASP A 15 5.42 -26.76 -7.25
CA ASP A 15 5.04 -27.30 -5.94
C ASP A 15 5.54 -28.74 -5.68
N LYS A 16 5.66 -29.54 -6.74
CA LYS A 16 6.05 -30.94 -6.64
C LYS A 16 7.48 -31.16 -6.16
N ASP A 17 8.39 -30.26 -6.53
CA ASP A 17 9.82 -30.42 -6.31
C ASP A 17 10.39 -29.30 -5.42
N SER A 18 9.55 -28.39 -4.96
CA SER A 18 9.92 -27.18 -4.21
C SER A 18 11.05 -26.40 -4.90
N ASN A 19 11.02 -26.33 -6.23
CA ASN A 19 12.05 -25.74 -7.06
C ASN A 19 11.51 -24.59 -7.92
N PHE A 20 12.37 -23.62 -8.22
CA PHE A 20 12.07 -22.60 -9.21
C PHE A 20 12.53 -23.05 -10.61
N ARG A 21 11.60 -22.96 -11.57
CA ARG A 21 11.91 -23.17 -12.97
C ARG A 21 12.15 -21.85 -13.66
N LEU A 22 13.37 -21.69 -14.18
CA LEU A 22 13.80 -20.55 -14.96
C LEU A 22 13.69 -20.86 -16.45
N ILE A 23 13.05 -19.98 -17.21
CA ILE A 23 12.94 -20.07 -18.68
C ILE A 23 13.84 -19.00 -19.29
N ASN A 24 14.61 -19.39 -20.32
CA ASN A 24 15.66 -18.56 -20.92
C ASN A 24 16.68 -18.06 -19.89
N TYR A 25 17.23 -18.99 -19.13
CA TYR A 25 18.21 -18.74 -18.10
C TYR A 25 19.53 -18.27 -18.70
N ARG A 26 20.08 -17.20 -18.14
CA ARG A 26 21.42 -16.68 -18.44
C ARG A 26 22.09 -16.29 -17.13
N LYS A 27 23.24 -16.88 -16.87
CA LYS A 27 24.08 -16.55 -15.72
C LYS A 27 25.38 -15.92 -16.19
N ARG A 28 25.70 -14.77 -15.64
CA ARG A 28 26.97 -14.10 -15.82
C ARG A 28 27.73 -14.20 -14.51
N THR A 29 28.84 -14.93 -14.52
CA THR A 29 29.74 -15.04 -13.37
C THR A 29 30.94 -14.14 -13.60
N ILE A 30 31.24 -13.29 -12.63
CA ILE A 30 32.35 -12.33 -12.68
C ILE A 30 33.50 -12.89 -11.87
N ASN A 31 34.55 -13.37 -12.54
CA ASN A 31 35.77 -13.86 -11.94
C ASN A 31 36.91 -12.86 -12.15
N LYS A 32 37.94 -12.94 -11.30
CA LYS A 32 39.14 -12.10 -11.43
C LYS A 32 39.88 -12.25 -12.77
N MET A 33 39.65 -13.33 -13.52
CA MET A 33 40.29 -13.65 -14.80
C MET A 33 39.38 -13.47 -16.03
N GLY A 34 38.13 -13.04 -15.84
CA GLY A 34 37.18 -12.84 -16.92
C GLY A 34 35.75 -13.17 -16.54
N GLU A 35 34.85 -13.05 -17.51
CA GLU A 35 33.44 -13.30 -17.36
C GLU A 35 33.07 -14.62 -18.04
N VAL A 36 32.31 -15.45 -17.34
CA VAL A 36 31.76 -16.69 -17.86
C VAL A 36 30.26 -16.54 -18.04
N PHE A 37 29.76 -16.89 -19.21
CA PHE A 37 28.34 -16.88 -19.55
C PHE A 37 27.82 -18.30 -19.69
N GLU A 38 26.80 -18.63 -18.93
CA GLU A 38 26.01 -19.86 -19.07
C GLU A 38 24.64 -19.47 -19.60
N GLN A 39 24.17 -20.18 -20.64
CA GLN A 39 22.82 -19.99 -21.17
C GLN A 39 22.14 -21.33 -21.36
N GLU A 40 20.94 -21.47 -20.80
CA GLU A 40 20.10 -22.66 -20.92
C GLU A 40 18.64 -22.25 -21.17
N ASN A 41 17.93 -22.99 -22.01
CA ASN A 41 16.51 -22.66 -22.28
C ASN A 41 15.62 -22.92 -21.08
N ARG A 42 16.02 -23.86 -20.19
CA ARG A 42 15.29 -24.23 -18.99
C ARG A 42 16.26 -24.75 -17.94
N LYS A 43 16.17 -24.19 -16.75
CA LYS A 43 16.95 -24.63 -15.59
C LYS A 43 16.07 -24.64 -14.36
N ASP A 44 16.01 -25.78 -13.69
CA ASP A 44 15.35 -25.94 -12.40
C ASP A 44 16.42 -25.73 -11.31
N THR A 45 16.19 -24.82 -10.39
CA THR A 45 17.16 -24.50 -9.34
C THR A 45 16.47 -24.16 -8.02
N LEU A 46 17.15 -24.46 -6.91
CA LEU A 46 16.76 -24.03 -5.58
C LEU A 46 17.37 -22.68 -5.31
N PHE A 47 16.56 -21.78 -4.74
CA PHE A 47 17.02 -20.52 -4.18
C PHE A 47 16.71 -20.49 -2.70
N ASP A 48 17.53 -19.81 -1.93
CA ASP A 48 17.33 -19.58 -0.48
C ASP A 48 16.26 -18.50 -0.19
N PHE A 49 15.39 -18.19 -1.16
CA PHE A 49 14.28 -17.27 -0.98
C PHE A 49 12.95 -17.94 -1.34
N GLU A 50 11.89 -17.57 -0.65
CA GLU A 50 10.54 -18.03 -0.91
C GLU A 50 9.85 -17.15 -1.98
N ILE A 51 8.72 -17.63 -2.53
CA ILE A 51 7.89 -16.84 -3.47
C ILE A 51 7.42 -15.54 -2.83
N GLN A 52 7.21 -15.54 -1.52
CA GLN A 52 6.76 -14.38 -0.75
C GLN A 52 7.82 -13.27 -0.75
N ASP A 53 9.10 -13.62 -0.80
CA ASP A 53 10.22 -12.66 -0.89
C ASP A 53 10.29 -11.95 -2.25
N LEU A 54 9.66 -12.52 -3.28
CA LEU A 54 9.55 -11.93 -4.61
C LEU A 54 8.32 -11.00 -4.76
N ALA A 55 7.37 -11.07 -3.84
CA ALA A 55 6.26 -10.13 -3.81
C ALA A 55 6.80 -8.73 -3.46
N PRO A 56 6.30 -7.65 -4.10
CA PRO A 56 6.66 -6.32 -3.68
C PRO A 56 6.26 -6.16 -2.21
N LEU A 57 7.24 -6.01 -1.32
CA LEU A 57 7.05 -5.89 0.14
C LEU A 57 6.01 -4.82 0.52
N ASN A 58 5.83 -3.82 -0.35
CA ASN A 58 4.85 -2.75 -0.18
C ASN A 58 3.40 -3.28 -0.05
N TYR A 59 3.05 -4.36 -0.75
CA TYR A 59 1.70 -4.93 -0.71
C TYR A 59 1.53 -5.98 0.39
N LEU A 60 2.62 -6.53 0.90
CA LEU A 60 2.57 -7.56 1.93
C LEU A 60 1.89 -7.02 3.20
N ALA A 61 2.25 -5.83 3.63
CA ALA A 61 1.65 -5.17 4.79
C ALA A 61 0.13 -4.93 4.65
N GLU A 62 -0.39 -4.79 3.42
CA GLU A 62 -1.82 -4.61 3.18
C GLU A 62 -2.61 -5.93 3.27
N THR A 63 -1.97 -7.07 3.01
CA THR A 63 -2.62 -8.40 2.98
C THR A 63 -2.61 -9.12 4.32
N LEU A 64 -1.63 -8.89 5.17
CA LEU A 64 -1.47 -9.56 6.46
C LEU A 64 -2.60 -9.21 7.44
N PRO A 65 -3.10 -10.14 8.27
CA PRO A 65 -3.98 -9.83 9.40
C PRO A 65 -3.23 -8.97 10.44
N LEU A 66 -3.99 -8.26 11.31
CA LEU A 66 -3.43 -7.26 12.25
C LEU A 66 -2.33 -7.83 13.18
N GLY A 67 -2.49 -9.07 13.65
CA GLY A 67 -1.48 -9.72 14.51
C GLY A 67 -0.17 -9.90 13.77
N GLU A 68 -0.21 -10.58 12.64
CA GLU A 68 0.95 -10.85 11.79
C GLU A 68 1.60 -9.57 11.24
N LEU A 69 0.79 -8.53 10.96
CA LEU A 69 1.30 -7.22 10.54
C LEU A 69 2.17 -6.56 11.64
N ASN A 70 1.78 -6.68 12.90
CA ASN A 70 2.58 -6.10 13.98
C ASN A 70 3.90 -6.84 14.16
N ASP A 71 3.90 -8.17 14.05
CA ASP A 71 5.11 -8.99 14.13
C ASP A 71 6.03 -8.70 12.94
N PHE A 72 5.46 -8.60 11.74
CA PHE A 72 6.17 -8.22 10.53
C PHE A 72 6.81 -6.81 10.64
N ILE A 73 6.06 -5.81 11.12
CA ILE A 73 6.60 -4.46 11.35
C ILE A 73 7.77 -4.49 12.36
N ALA A 74 7.66 -5.28 13.43
CA ALA A 74 8.72 -5.38 14.43
C ALA A 74 10.01 -6.01 13.86
N GLU A 75 9.88 -6.94 12.93
CA GLU A 75 11.01 -7.56 12.23
C GLU A 75 11.65 -6.62 11.22
N GLU A 76 10.85 -5.92 10.41
CA GLU A 76 11.29 -4.89 9.46
C GLU A 76 11.98 -3.71 10.16
N GLU A 77 11.50 -3.31 11.34
CA GLU A 77 12.14 -2.28 12.16
C GLU A 77 13.51 -2.72 12.65
N ARG A 78 13.67 -3.99 13.07
CA ARG A 78 14.96 -4.56 13.48
C ARG A 78 15.95 -4.68 12.32
N SER A 79 15.47 -4.97 11.13
CA SER A 79 16.31 -5.09 9.93
C SER A 79 16.69 -3.74 9.32
N GLY A 80 16.08 -2.63 9.79
CA GLY A 80 16.32 -1.28 9.26
C GLY A 80 15.80 -1.09 7.84
N SER A 81 14.65 -1.69 7.54
CA SER A 81 14.03 -1.61 6.22
C SER A 81 13.65 -0.17 5.85
N PRO A 82 13.96 0.28 4.63
CA PRO A 82 13.56 1.60 4.14
C PRO A 82 12.05 1.73 3.92
N LEU A 83 11.30 0.63 4.00
CA LEU A 83 9.84 0.59 3.76
C LEU A 83 9.03 0.63 5.05
N ILE A 84 9.67 0.78 6.21
CA ILE A 84 9.02 0.74 7.51
C ILE A 84 7.87 1.76 7.63
N ASP A 85 8.04 2.96 7.07
CA ASP A 85 7.03 4.01 7.12
C ASP A 85 5.76 3.64 6.35
N LEU A 86 5.89 2.90 5.23
CA LEU A 86 4.75 2.39 4.48
C LEU A 86 4.00 1.31 5.26
N HIS A 87 4.71 0.44 5.97
CA HIS A 87 4.10 -0.60 6.79
C HIS A 87 3.38 0.00 8.01
N LEU A 88 3.98 1.01 8.65
CA LEU A 88 3.34 1.79 9.70
C LEU A 88 2.10 2.54 9.18
N LEU A 89 2.18 3.14 7.99
CA LEU A 89 1.04 3.78 7.34
C LEU A 89 -0.10 2.78 7.11
N ALA A 90 0.20 1.58 6.59
CA ALA A 90 -0.79 0.53 6.38
C ALA A 90 -1.49 0.14 7.69
N ARG A 91 -0.74 0.02 8.80
CA ARG A 91 -1.30 -0.22 10.14
C ARG A 91 -2.25 0.88 10.59
N HIS A 92 -1.88 2.16 10.46
CA HIS A 92 -2.73 3.29 10.82
C HIS A 92 -3.98 3.37 9.94
N LYS A 93 -3.86 3.07 8.64
CA LYS A 93 -4.98 3.07 7.70
C LYS A 93 -6.05 2.03 8.02
N ARG A 94 -5.71 0.92 8.66
CA ARG A 94 -6.69 -0.07 9.12
C ARG A 94 -7.68 0.46 10.14
N TYR A 95 -7.31 1.51 10.86
CA TYR A 95 -8.19 2.20 11.81
C TYR A 95 -8.83 3.44 11.19
N SER A 96 -8.07 4.24 10.44
CA SER A 96 -8.57 5.49 9.88
C SER A 96 -9.60 5.28 8.77
N ILE A 97 -9.45 4.23 7.93
CA ILE A 97 -10.39 3.95 6.83
C ILE A 97 -11.81 3.61 7.36
N PRO A 98 -12.01 2.69 8.29
CA PRO A 98 -13.34 2.46 8.84
C PRO A 98 -13.95 3.71 9.50
N LEU A 99 -13.15 4.49 10.22
CA LEU A 99 -13.61 5.74 10.83
C LEU A 99 -14.02 6.79 9.78
N SER A 100 -13.33 6.82 8.63
CA SER A 100 -13.69 7.74 7.54
C SER A 100 -15.08 7.49 6.98
N VAL A 101 -15.54 6.24 6.98
CA VAL A 101 -16.91 5.90 6.54
C VAL A 101 -17.94 6.58 7.43
N PHE A 102 -17.74 6.59 8.76
CA PHE A 102 -18.65 7.29 9.68
C PHE A 102 -18.62 8.80 9.44
N VAL A 103 -17.43 9.40 9.27
CA VAL A 103 -17.27 10.83 9.01
C VAL A 103 -17.96 11.23 7.71
N LEU A 104 -17.73 10.49 6.62
CA LEU A 104 -18.36 10.75 5.34
C LEU A 104 -19.90 10.57 5.39
N THR A 105 -20.38 9.60 6.14
CA THR A 105 -21.81 9.39 6.38
C THR A 105 -22.44 10.58 7.11
N ILE A 106 -21.77 11.11 8.15
CA ILE A 106 -22.22 12.30 8.87
C ILE A 106 -22.29 13.51 7.91
N ILE A 107 -21.30 13.69 7.05
CA ILE A 107 -21.29 14.75 6.03
C ILE A 107 -22.48 14.58 5.09
N ALA A 108 -22.73 13.35 4.59
CA ALA A 108 -23.82 13.07 3.69
C ALA A 108 -25.19 13.36 4.32
N VAL A 109 -25.39 12.97 5.58
CA VAL A 109 -26.61 13.25 6.34
C VAL A 109 -26.78 14.75 6.56
N ALA A 110 -25.73 15.46 6.97
CA ALA A 110 -25.77 16.91 7.18
C ALA A 110 -26.14 17.64 5.89
N VAL A 111 -25.53 17.27 4.76
CA VAL A 111 -25.82 17.89 3.45
C VAL A 111 -27.24 17.61 3.00
N SER A 112 -27.73 16.38 3.18
CA SER A 112 -29.12 16.03 2.79
C SER A 112 -30.17 16.73 3.64
N SER A 113 -29.83 17.20 4.85
CA SER A 113 -30.72 17.95 5.74
C SER A 113 -30.93 19.39 5.29
N PHE A 114 -30.10 19.95 4.41
CA PHE A 114 -30.28 21.30 3.91
C PHE A 114 -31.45 21.36 2.90
N LYS A 115 -32.47 22.14 3.22
CA LYS A 115 -33.56 22.48 2.29
C LYS A 115 -33.02 23.36 1.16
N ARG A 116 -32.68 22.78 0.03
CA ARG A 116 -32.21 23.50 -1.16
C ARG A 116 -33.25 23.38 -2.29
N ARG A 117 -33.39 24.46 -3.07
CA ARG A 117 -34.28 24.49 -4.26
C ARG A 117 -33.75 23.65 -5.43
N GLY A 118 -32.56 23.07 -5.34
CA GLY A 118 -31.89 22.32 -6.42
C GLY A 118 -32.26 20.84 -6.56
N GLY A 119 -33.17 20.33 -5.74
CA GLY A 119 -33.61 18.93 -5.80
C GLY A 119 -32.51 17.89 -5.34
N MET A 120 -32.85 16.61 -5.52
CA MET A 120 -32.03 15.48 -5.06
C MET A 120 -30.67 15.41 -5.78
N GLY A 121 -30.58 15.87 -7.03
CA GLY A 121 -29.36 15.80 -7.84
C GLY A 121 -28.17 16.60 -7.26
N VAL A 122 -28.43 17.75 -6.64
CA VAL A 122 -27.37 18.58 -6.02
C VAL A 122 -26.78 17.91 -4.81
N ASN A 123 -27.60 17.26 -3.97
CA ASN A 123 -27.10 16.54 -2.80
C ASN A 123 -26.27 15.32 -3.21
N LEU A 124 -26.70 14.60 -4.26
CA LEU A 124 -25.96 13.47 -4.82
C LEU A 124 -24.60 13.91 -5.39
N ALA A 125 -24.58 14.98 -6.19
CA ALA A 125 -23.34 15.54 -6.75
C ALA A 125 -22.35 15.96 -5.64
N PHE A 126 -22.85 16.63 -4.59
CA PHE A 126 -22.04 17.02 -3.45
C PHE A 126 -21.44 15.79 -2.73
N GLY A 127 -22.24 14.74 -2.51
CA GLY A 127 -21.76 13.50 -1.89
C GLY A 127 -20.64 12.84 -2.71
N ILE A 128 -20.82 12.75 -4.03
CA ILE A 128 -19.81 12.18 -4.94
C ILE A 128 -18.53 13.02 -4.91
N ILE A 129 -18.62 14.34 -5.06
CA ILE A 129 -17.45 15.24 -5.02
C ILE A 129 -16.71 15.11 -3.69
N THR A 130 -17.42 15.09 -2.57
CA THR A 130 -16.82 14.96 -1.24
C THR A 130 -16.10 13.62 -1.09
N GLY A 131 -16.69 12.51 -1.55
CA GLY A 131 -16.07 11.18 -1.52
C GLY A 131 -14.81 11.11 -2.37
N PHE A 132 -14.85 11.62 -3.61
CA PHE A 132 -13.65 11.68 -4.46
C PHE A 132 -12.56 12.57 -3.86
N THR A 133 -12.93 13.71 -3.30
CA THR A 133 -11.98 14.61 -2.66
C THR A 133 -11.31 13.93 -1.46
N PHE A 134 -12.05 13.19 -0.64
CA PHE A 134 -11.48 12.41 0.46
C PHE A 134 -10.47 11.37 -0.04
N ILE A 135 -10.85 10.56 -1.05
CA ILE A 135 -9.96 9.53 -1.62
C ILE A 135 -8.69 10.17 -2.20
N PHE A 136 -8.83 11.31 -2.87
CA PHE A 136 -7.71 12.05 -3.44
C PHE A 136 -6.73 12.51 -2.35
N PHE A 137 -7.22 13.11 -1.26
CA PHE A 137 -6.40 13.49 -0.12
C PHE A 137 -5.73 12.27 0.54
N ASP A 138 -6.47 11.18 0.77
CA ASP A 138 -5.91 9.95 1.35
C ASP A 138 -4.74 9.39 0.51
N LYS A 139 -4.87 9.42 -0.82
CA LYS A 139 -3.80 8.98 -1.73
C LYS A 139 -2.61 9.94 -1.74
N ILE A 140 -2.84 11.26 -1.78
CA ILE A 140 -1.75 12.25 -1.73
C ILE A 140 -0.94 12.09 -0.45
N PHE A 141 -1.59 12.03 0.71
CA PHE A 141 -0.88 11.88 1.99
C PHE A 141 -0.16 10.53 2.09
N GLY A 142 -0.72 9.47 1.50
CA GLY A 142 -0.03 8.19 1.38
C GLY A 142 1.27 8.29 0.58
N VAL A 143 1.23 8.97 -0.57
CA VAL A 143 2.43 9.22 -1.40
C VAL A 143 3.42 10.14 -0.69
N MET A 144 2.94 11.13 0.08
CA MET A 144 3.83 12.00 0.85
C MET A 144 4.62 11.23 1.91
N VAL A 145 4.00 10.27 2.59
CA VAL A 145 4.72 9.38 3.54
C VAL A 145 5.79 8.55 2.82
N ASP A 146 5.50 8.06 1.59
CA ASP A 146 6.47 7.28 0.80
C ASP A 146 7.65 8.11 0.26
N LYS A 147 7.42 9.38 -0.05
CA LYS A 147 8.41 10.23 -0.76
C LYS A 147 9.04 11.32 0.08
N THR A 148 8.53 11.56 1.27
CA THR A 148 9.03 12.59 2.18
C THR A 148 9.11 12.03 3.59
N ASP A 149 9.86 12.69 4.48
CA ASP A 149 9.99 12.30 5.89
C ASP A 149 8.73 12.61 6.73
N MET A 150 7.54 12.45 6.12
CA MET A 150 6.27 12.65 6.82
C MET A 150 5.96 11.45 7.72
N SER A 151 5.62 11.72 8.98
CA SER A 151 5.20 10.67 9.90
C SER A 151 4.00 9.89 9.36
N PRO A 152 4.04 8.53 9.36
CA PRO A 152 2.95 7.67 8.91
C PRO A 152 1.61 7.91 9.62
N ALA A 153 1.68 8.26 10.91
CA ALA A 153 0.49 8.63 11.68
C ALA A 153 -0.20 9.87 11.10
N ILE A 154 0.57 10.93 10.79
CA ILE A 154 0.02 12.16 10.19
C ILE A 154 -0.60 11.82 8.83
N GLY A 155 0.10 11.06 7.99
CA GLY A 155 -0.40 10.66 6.67
C GLY A 155 -1.74 9.91 6.70
N ALA A 156 -1.97 9.09 7.72
CA ALA A 156 -3.21 8.33 7.87
C ALA A 156 -4.35 9.11 8.54
N TRP A 157 -4.05 9.99 9.51
CA TRP A 157 -5.08 10.63 10.33
C TRP A 157 -5.44 12.05 9.88
N LEU A 158 -4.57 12.73 9.15
CA LEU A 158 -4.80 14.11 8.71
C LEU A 158 -5.98 14.23 7.76
N PRO A 159 -6.16 13.39 6.72
CA PRO A 159 -7.36 13.42 5.88
C PRO A 159 -8.63 13.24 6.70
N LEU A 160 -8.63 12.26 7.60
CA LEU A 160 -9.77 11.99 8.48
C LEU A 160 -10.09 13.19 9.39
N GLY A 161 -9.07 13.82 9.97
CA GLY A 161 -9.24 14.99 10.83
C GLY A 161 -9.83 16.19 10.08
N LEU A 162 -9.35 16.49 8.87
CA LEU A 162 -9.87 17.57 8.03
C LEU A 162 -11.36 17.36 7.70
N PHE A 163 -11.70 16.16 7.26
CA PHE A 163 -13.11 15.84 6.94
C PHE A 163 -13.97 15.71 8.20
N GLY A 164 -13.39 15.31 9.33
CA GLY A 164 -14.05 15.32 10.63
C GLY A 164 -14.46 16.72 11.08
N ILE A 165 -13.56 17.69 10.93
CA ILE A 165 -13.88 19.11 11.21
C ILE A 165 -14.98 19.59 10.26
N LEU A 166 -14.89 19.26 8.96
CA LEU A 166 -15.93 19.59 7.99
C LEU A 166 -17.28 18.99 8.38
N ALA A 167 -17.32 17.74 8.84
CA ALA A 167 -18.53 17.07 9.30
C ALA A 167 -19.17 17.81 10.47
N ILE A 168 -18.37 18.21 11.48
CA ILE A 168 -18.85 18.96 12.65
C ILE A 168 -19.41 20.33 12.22
N VAL A 169 -18.70 21.03 11.36
CA VAL A 169 -19.15 22.33 10.83
C VAL A 169 -20.49 22.20 10.11
N LEU A 170 -20.60 21.25 9.15
CA LEU A 170 -21.84 21.03 8.40
C LEU A 170 -22.99 20.61 9.30
N LEU A 171 -22.73 19.75 10.30
CA LEU A 171 -23.76 19.34 11.24
C LEU A 171 -24.26 20.50 12.12
N SER A 172 -23.36 21.40 12.51
CA SER A 172 -23.74 22.60 13.29
C SER A 172 -24.60 23.56 12.47
N TYR A 173 -24.37 23.68 11.17
CA TYR A 173 -25.21 24.46 10.26
C TYR A 173 -26.56 23.79 9.94
N ALA A 174 -26.59 22.45 9.89
CA ALA A 174 -27.82 21.69 9.63
C ALA A 174 -28.84 21.78 10.77
N LYS A 175 -28.41 22.10 11.98
CA LYS A 175 -29.28 22.28 13.17
C LYS A 175 -29.99 23.64 13.22
N ARG A 176 -29.62 24.60 12.35
CA ARG A 176 -30.26 25.91 12.24
C ARG A 176 -31.27 25.93 11.10
#